data_c0d8b357d7db21f01f4d5bc75e3690e5
#
_entry.id   c0d8b357d7db21f01f4d5bc75e3690e5
#
_cell.length_a   1.000
_cell.length_b   1.000
_cell.length_c   1.000
_cell.angle_alpha   90.00
_cell.angle_beta   90.00
_cell.angle_gamma   90.00
#
_symmetry.space_group_name_H-M   'P 1'
#
loop_
_entity.id
_entity.type
_entity.pdbx_description
1 polymer ?
#
loop_
_entity_poly.entity_id
_entity_poly.type
_entity_poly.pdbx_seq_one_letter_code
_entity_poly.pdbx_strand_id
1 'polypeptide(L)'
;GGRALANRAPFLYERRPGLLKERWIMVTVLDTVSTKPRPRHPEKAHRPDQEVLRKPDWIRVKAPTSRGYLETREIVKSNKLVTVCEEAGCPNIGECWDKKHATFMIMGEICTRACAFCNVATGIPGPLDPNEPENVAKAVREMGLNHVVITSVDRDDLGDGGARHFADVIYAIRAAAPGTTIEILTPDFLRKEGALEIVVAARPDVFNHNLETVPSKYLTVRPGARYFHSVRLLQRVKEMDPSMFTKSGIMVGLGEERNEVLQLMDDLRSADVDFITIGQYLQPTRKHHPVKKFVTPEEFKSYETVAYAKGFLMVSSSPLTRSSHHAGEDFARLRAAREARLLAKSA
;
A
#
# COMPACT_ATOMS: atom_id res chain seq x y z
N GLY A 1 15.02 -45.34 21.93
CA GLY A 1 15.55 -45.33 20.57
C GLY A 1 15.56 -43.92 20.02
N GLY A 2 16.68 -43.19 20.24
CA GLY A 2 16.84 -41.83 19.72
C GLY A 2 17.14 -41.83 18.22
N ARG A 3 16.58 -40.88 17.48
CA ARG A 3 17.07 -40.51 16.16
C ARG A 3 17.61 -39.08 16.20
N ALA A 4 18.90 -39.00 15.93
CA ALA A 4 19.68 -37.79 15.84
C ALA A 4 19.21 -36.92 14.64
N LEU A 5 19.02 -35.61 14.86
CA LEU A 5 18.88 -34.60 13.82
C LEU A 5 20.26 -34.23 13.28
N ALA A 6 20.46 -34.44 12.01
CA ALA A 6 21.70 -34.09 11.31
C ALA A 6 21.80 -32.57 11.11
N ASN A 7 22.81 -31.98 11.77
CA ASN A 7 23.32 -30.63 11.49
C ASN A 7 23.86 -30.58 10.06
N ARG A 8 23.30 -29.70 9.21
CA ARG A 8 23.94 -29.30 7.97
C ARG A 8 24.71 -27.99 8.21
N ALA A 9 26.03 -28.09 8.15
CA ALA A 9 26.96 -26.97 8.19
C ALA A 9 26.82 -26.07 6.95
N PRO A 10 27.16 -24.77 7.05
CA PRO A 10 27.16 -23.87 5.90
C PRO A 10 28.36 -24.15 4.99
N PHE A 11 28.11 -24.27 3.70
CA PHE A 11 29.16 -24.37 2.68
C PHE A 11 29.89 -23.04 2.56
N LEU A 12 31.19 -23.04 2.93
CA LEU A 12 32.14 -22.00 2.58
C LEU A 12 32.55 -22.20 1.12
N TYR A 13 32.34 -21.18 0.28
CA TYR A 13 32.77 -21.18 -1.11
C TYR A 13 34.05 -20.36 -1.24
N GLU A 14 35.16 -21.03 -1.57
CA GLU A 14 36.44 -20.41 -1.94
C GLU A 14 36.32 -19.64 -3.27
N ARG A 15 36.87 -18.43 -3.31
CA ARG A 15 36.98 -17.60 -4.51
C ARG A 15 38.05 -18.15 -5.44
N ARG A 16 37.69 -18.47 -6.67
CA ARG A 16 38.66 -18.57 -7.81
C ARG A 16 38.53 -17.31 -8.67
N PRO A 17 39.64 -16.64 -9.05
CA PRO A 17 39.60 -15.48 -9.93
C PRO A 17 39.52 -15.91 -11.38
N GLY A 18 38.60 -15.31 -12.14
CA GLY A 18 38.59 -15.39 -13.60
C GLY A 18 37.30 -16.00 -14.18
N LEU A 19 36.35 -15.14 -14.42
CA LEU A 19 35.35 -15.11 -15.50
C LEU A 19 34.10 -14.34 -15.03
N LEU A 20 34.00 -13.11 -15.44
CA LEU A 20 32.81 -12.27 -15.27
C LEU A 20 31.67 -12.86 -16.15
N LYS A 21 30.84 -13.70 -15.56
CA LYS A 21 29.47 -13.94 -15.98
C LYS A 21 28.62 -13.53 -14.81
N GLU A 22 27.84 -12.45 -14.97
CA GLU A 22 26.88 -12.01 -14.01
C GLU A 22 25.91 -13.17 -13.68
N ARG A 23 26.14 -13.80 -12.54
CA ARG A 23 25.24 -14.81 -11.99
C ARG A 23 24.17 -14.07 -11.19
N TRP A 24 23.01 -13.92 -11.79
CA TRP A 24 21.82 -13.48 -11.07
C TRP A 24 21.51 -14.50 -9.98
N ILE A 25 21.78 -14.12 -8.74
CA ILE A 25 21.36 -14.91 -7.57
C ILE A 25 19.87 -14.66 -7.41
N MET A 26 19.07 -15.71 -7.54
CA MET A 26 17.65 -15.67 -7.24
C MET A 26 17.50 -15.63 -5.71
N VAL A 27 17.65 -14.42 -5.11
CA VAL A 27 17.29 -14.20 -3.72
C VAL A 27 15.76 -14.21 -3.66
N THR A 28 15.21 -15.21 -3.02
CA THR A 28 13.78 -15.26 -2.76
C THR A 28 13.46 -14.12 -1.80
N VAL A 29 12.48 -13.27 -2.11
CA VAL A 29 11.97 -12.15 -1.28
C VAL A 29 11.57 -12.61 0.15
N LEU A 30 11.56 -13.92 0.39
CA LEU A 30 11.22 -14.56 1.67
C LEU A 30 12.20 -14.24 2.82
N ASP A 31 13.44 -13.83 2.55
CA ASP A 31 14.45 -13.59 3.61
C ASP A 31 14.31 -12.22 4.31
N THR A 32 13.47 -11.33 3.79
CA THR A 32 13.19 -10.02 4.39
C THR A 32 11.89 -9.97 5.20
N VAL A 33 11.05 -10.99 5.06
CA VAL A 33 9.79 -11.11 5.81
C VAL A 33 10.08 -11.75 7.16
N SER A 34 9.62 -11.13 8.25
CA SER A 34 9.72 -11.70 9.61
C SER A 34 9.30 -13.16 9.62
N THR A 35 10.20 -14.05 10.06
CA THR A 35 9.95 -15.50 10.21
C THR A 35 9.05 -15.84 11.41
N LYS A 36 8.67 -14.84 12.23
CA LYS A 36 7.77 -15.05 13.36
C LYS A 36 6.36 -15.37 12.87
N PRO A 37 5.67 -16.36 13.48
CA PRO A 37 4.26 -16.62 13.19
C PRO A 37 3.45 -15.36 13.46
N ARG A 38 2.77 -14.84 12.43
CA ARG A 38 1.92 -13.65 12.57
C ARG A 38 0.56 -14.07 13.10
N PRO A 39 -0.02 -13.32 14.06
CA PRO A 39 -1.40 -13.52 14.47
C PRO A 39 -2.33 -13.45 13.26
N ARG A 40 -3.30 -14.35 13.17
CA ARG A 40 -4.27 -14.37 12.09
C ARG A 40 -5.67 -14.56 12.64
N HIS A 41 -6.60 -13.76 12.17
CA HIS A 41 -8.01 -13.97 12.44
C HIS A 41 -8.41 -15.40 12.08
N PRO A 42 -9.28 -16.08 12.86
CA PRO A 42 -9.68 -17.46 12.58
C PRO A 42 -10.11 -17.72 11.15
N GLU A 43 -10.85 -16.77 10.56
CA GLU A 43 -11.28 -16.78 9.17
C GLU A 43 -10.12 -16.88 8.16
N LYS A 44 -8.99 -16.23 8.43
CA LYS A 44 -7.76 -16.35 7.64
C LYS A 44 -6.99 -17.64 7.95
N ALA A 45 -6.89 -18.00 9.22
CA ALA A 45 -6.12 -19.15 9.67
C ALA A 45 -6.71 -20.47 9.15
N HIS A 46 -8.04 -20.58 9.07
CA HIS A 46 -8.76 -21.79 8.65
C HIS A 46 -9.05 -21.86 7.15
N ARG A 47 -8.63 -20.88 6.35
CA ARG A 47 -8.76 -20.99 4.88
C ARG A 47 -8.00 -22.18 4.35
N PRO A 48 -8.57 -22.93 3.37
CA PRO A 48 -7.85 -24.00 2.71
C PRO A 48 -6.64 -23.45 1.95
N ASP A 49 -5.61 -24.28 1.80
CA ASP A 49 -4.46 -23.93 0.97
C ASP A 49 -4.88 -23.81 -0.50
N GLN A 50 -4.39 -22.75 -1.14
CA GLN A 50 -4.59 -22.47 -2.55
C GLN A 50 -3.30 -22.74 -3.33
N GLU A 51 -3.44 -23.05 -4.61
CA GLU A 51 -2.30 -23.13 -5.51
C GLU A 51 -1.63 -21.75 -5.65
N VAL A 52 -0.30 -21.73 -5.69
CA VAL A 52 0.48 -20.53 -5.97
C VAL A 52 1.07 -20.66 -7.37
N LEU A 53 0.56 -19.87 -8.29
CA LEU A 53 1.04 -19.85 -9.67
C LEU A 53 2.47 -19.29 -9.75
N ARG A 54 3.28 -19.85 -10.66
CA ARG A 54 4.61 -19.32 -10.96
C ARG A 54 4.48 -17.91 -11.55
N LYS A 55 5.24 -16.95 -10.99
CA LYS A 55 5.28 -15.59 -11.53
C LYS A 55 5.93 -15.57 -12.92
N PRO A 56 5.35 -14.83 -13.87
CA PRO A 56 5.92 -14.67 -15.20
C PRO A 56 7.18 -13.78 -15.17
N ASP A 57 7.94 -13.80 -16.26
CA ASP A 57 9.24 -13.13 -16.34
C ASP A 57 9.18 -11.60 -16.25
N TRP A 58 8.04 -10.97 -16.53
CA TRP A 58 7.86 -9.52 -16.39
C TRP A 58 7.61 -9.06 -14.96
N ILE A 59 7.42 -9.97 -14.01
CA ILE A 59 7.33 -9.66 -12.58
C ILE A 59 8.69 -9.89 -11.93
N ARG A 60 9.57 -8.89 -12.05
CA ARG A 60 10.93 -8.93 -11.48
C ARG A 60 11.10 -7.77 -10.51
N VAL A 61 11.74 -8.02 -9.38
CA VAL A 61 12.00 -7.05 -8.31
C VAL A 61 13.49 -6.99 -8.00
N LYS A 62 13.95 -5.82 -7.53
CA LYS A 62 15.32 -5.65 -7.05
C LYS A 62 15.46 -6.25 -5.65
N ALA A 63 16.57 -6.93 -5.39
CA ALA A 63 16.89 -7.43 -4.05
C ALA A 63 17.13 -6.24 -3.09
N PRO A 64 16.63 -6.29 -1.83
CA PRO A 64 16.76 -5.23 -0.84
C PRO A 64 18.14 -5.25 -0.14
N THR A 65 19.21 -5.01 -0.91
CA THR A 65 20.60 -5.13 -0.45
C THR A 65 21.40 -3.83 -0.55
N SER A 66 20.79 -2.74 -1.01
CA SER A 66 21.46 -1.46 -1.19
C SER A 66 21.75 -0.77 0.14
N ARG A 67 22.71 0.17 0.14
CA ARG A 67 23.04 0.98 1.30
C ARG A 67 21.84 1.84 1.73
N GLY A 68 21.13 2.48 0.79
CA GLY A 68 19.96 3.30 1.08
C GLY A 68 18.83 2.50 1.73
N TYR A 69 18.63 1.23 1.31
CA TYR A 69 17.70 0.32 1.97
C TYR A 69 18.09 0.08 3.44
N LEU A 70 19.37 -0.20 3.74
CA LEU A 70 19.82 -0.46 5.09
C LEU A 70 19.68 0.78 5.99
N GLU A 71 20.03 1.96 5.48
CA GLU A 71 19.88 3.24 6.19
C GLU A 71 18.40 3.51 6.52
N THR A 72 17.50 3.35 5.56
CA THR A 72 16.05 3.52 5.76
C THR A 72 15.52 2.53 6.81
N ARG A 73 15.95 1.28 6.73
CA ARG A 73 15.56 0.24 7.71
C ARG A 73 16.00 0.58 9.13
N GLU A 74 17.18 1.15 9.29
CA GLU A 74 17.70 1.56 10.60
C GLU A 74 16.87 2.72 11.18
N ILE A 75 16.51 3.72 10.37
CA ILE A 75 15.65 4.83 10.81
C ILE A 75 14.28 4.32 11.26
N VAL A 76 13.66 3.44 10.47
CA VAL A 76 12.36 2.84 10.81
C VAL A 76 12.43 2.11 12.16
N LYS A 77 13.47 1.28 12.36
CA LYS A 77 13.64 0.49 13.59
C LYS A 77 13.98 1.33 14.82
N SER A 78 14.90 2.29 14.67
CA SER A 78 15.34 3.15 15.79
C SER A 78 14.19 4.03 16.30
N ASN A 79 13.26 4.41 15.44
CA ASN A 79 12.06 5.15 15.81
C ASN A 79 10.87 4.23 16.19
N LYS A 80 11.06 2.91 16.29
CA LYS A 80 10.05 1.91 16.66
C LYS A 80 8.80 1.94 15.77
N LEU A 81 8.97 2.23 14.48
CA LEU A 81 7.87 2.37 13.53
C LEU A 81 7.58 1.07 12.79
N VAL A 82 6.34 0.94 12.37
CA VAL A 82 5.85 -0.15 11.51
C VAL A 82 5.68 0.38 10.09
N THR A 83 5.99 -0.44 9.09
CA THR A 83 5.78 -0.08 7.69
C THR A 83 4.93 -1.13 6.98
N VAL A 84 4.00 -0.68 6.15
CA VAL A 84 3.26 -1.60 5.27
C VAL A 84 4.19 -2.30 4.28
N CYS A 85 5.35 -1.71 3.98
CA CYS A 85 6.35 -2.30 3.10
C CYS A 85 6.86 -3.63 3.63
N GLU A 86 7.13 -3.74 4.94
CA GLU A 86 7.54 -4.98 5.60
C GLU A 86 6.34 -5.88 5.87
N GLU A 87 5.25 -5.31 6.42
CA GLU A 87 4.09 -6.09 6.85
C GLU A 87 3.34 -6.74 5.68
N ALA A 88 3.16 -6.04 4.58
CA ALA A 88 2.54 -6.60 3.38
C ALA A 88 3.50 -7.45 2.52
N GLY A 89 4.82 -7.45 2.81
CA GLY A 89 5.81 -8.09 1.97
C GLY A 89 5.89 -7.45 0.58
N CYS A 90 6.02 -6.11 0.55
CA CYS A 90 5.96 -5.33 -0.68
C CYS A 90 7.12 -5.68 -1.62
N PRO A 91 6.85 -6.02 -2.91
CA PRO A 91 7.90 -6.36 -3.87
C PRO A 91 8.85 -5.19 -4.17
N ASN A 92 8.41 -3.95 -3.97
CA ASN A 92 9.17 -2.74 -4.30
C ASN A 92 10.04 -2.23 -3.14
N ILE A 93 10.05 -2.90 -1.99
CA ILE A 93 10.72 -2.42 -0.78
C ILE A 93 12.21 -2.07 -1.03
N GLY A 94 12.92 -2.89 -1.82
CA GLY A 94 14.34 -2.66 -2.14
C GLY A 94 14.57 -1.38 -2.94
N GLU A 95 13.68 -1.04 -3.87
CA GLU A 95 13.79 0.18 -4.66
C GLU A 95 13.31 1.41 -3.89
N CYS A 96 12.16 1.31 -3.23
CA CYS A 96 11.58 2.43 -2.48
C CYS A 96 12.49 2.88 -1.35
N TRP A 97 13.00 1.93 -0.56
CA TRP A 97 13.85 2.25 0.59
C TRP A 97 15.25 2.70 0.19
N ASP A 98 15.76 2.27 -0.97
CA ASP A 98 16.99 2.82 -1.54
C ASP A 98 16.87 4.32 -1.82
N LYS A 99 15.67 4.76 -2.21
CA LYS A 99 15.32 6.18 -2.42
C LYS A 99 14.78 6.87 -1.15
N LYS A 100 14.89 6.23 0.01
CA LYS A 100 14.34 6.67 1.31
C LYS A 100 12.81 6.84 1.32
N HIS A 101 12.08 6.21 0.41
CA HIS A 101 10.62 6.22 0.38
C HIS A 101 10.07 5.06 1.22
N ALA A 102 9.53 5.34 2.39
CA ALA A 102 8.82 4.37 3.23
C ALA A 102 7.37 4.79 3.41
N THR A 103 6.47 3.80 3.50
CA THR A 103 5.07 4.03 3.86
C THR A 103 4.87 3.58 5.29
N PHE A 104 4.68 4.55 6.19
CA PHE A 104 4.48 4.26 7.60
C PHE A 104 3.07 3.73 7.84
N MET A 105 3.00 2.66 8.64
CA MET A 105 1.73 2.05 9.05
C MET A 105 1.50 2.34 10.53
N ILE A 106 0.54 3.20 10.83
CA ILE A 106 0.21 3.65 12.18
C ILE A 106 -0.86 2.77 12.84
N MET A 107 -1.03 2.95 14.15
CA MET A 107 -1.98 2.25 15.01
C MET A 107 -1.63 0.77 15.24
N GLY A 108 -0.34 0.45 15.11
CA GLY A 108 0.20 -0.89 15.36
C GLY A 108 0.20 -1.80 14.13
N GLU A 109 0.44 -3.09 14.37
CA GLU A 109 0.66 -4.12 13.34
C GLU A 109 -0.49 -5.14 13.21
N ILE A 110 -1.54 -5.03 14.04
CA ILE A 110 -2.67 -5.98 14.08
C ILE A 110 -3.93 -5.29 13.58
N CYS A 111 -4.49 -5.81 12.49
CA CYS A 111 -5.71 -5.30 11.86
C CYS A 111 -6.95 -6.04 12.41
N THR A 112 -8.05 -5.33 12.60
CA THR A 112 -9.34 -5.92 13.00
C THR A 112 -10.05 -6.68 11.88
N ARG A 113 -9.64 -6.49 10.61
CA ARG A 113 -10.28 -7.09 9.43
C ARG A 113 -9.44 -8.17 8.76
N ALA A 114 -10.13 -9.16 8.17
CA ALA A 114 -9.53 -10.36 7.58
C ALA A 114 -9.58 -10.36 6.04
N CYS A 115 -9.13 -9.29 5.38
CA CYS A 115 -9.09 -9.22 3.92
C CYS A 115 -8.27 -10.37 3.32
N ALA A 116 -8.81 -11.03 2.28
CA ALA A 116 -8.23 -12.27 1.74
C ALA A 116 -6.91 -12.07 1.00
N PHE A 117 -6.63 -10.85 0.56
CA PHE A 117 -5.43 -10.49 -0.18
C PHE A 117 -4.28 -10.00 0.72
N CYS A 118 -4.61 -9.52 1.94
CA CYS A 118 -3.70 -8.76 2.77
C CYS A 118 -2.83 -9.65 3.67
N ASN A 119 -1.52 -9.39 3.72
CA ASN A 119 -0.57 -10.16 4.55
C ASN A 119 -0.38 -9.59 5.96
N VAL A 120 -0.95 -8.44 6.27
CA VAL A 120 -0.89 -7.82 7.61
C VAL A 120 -1.50 -8.78 8.65
N ALA A 121 -0.91 -8.82 9.83
CA ALA A 121 -1.41 -9.58 10.97
C ALA A 121 -2.84 -9.16 11.33
N THR A 122 -3.65 -10.10 11.81
CA THR A 122 -5.07 -9.85 12.09
C THR A 122 -5.48 -10.43 13.44
N GLY A 123 -6.30 -9.69 14.18
CA GLY A 123 -6.73 -10.10 15.52
C GLY A 123 -7.29 -8.93 16.32
N ILE A 124 -7.05 -8.98 17.63
CA ILE A 124 -7.43 -7.91 18.55
C ILE A 124 -6.20 -7.01 18.75
N PRO A 125 -6.23 -5.75 18.28
CA PRO A 125 -5.13 -4.82 18.47
C PRO A 125 -4.93 -4.39 19.92
N GLY A 126 -3.71 -4.01 20.28
CA GLY A 126 -3.41 -3.35 21.54
C GLY A 126 -3.85 -1.88 21.58
N PRO A 127 -3.61 -1.18 22.71
CA PRO A 127 -3.85 0.25 22.82
C PRO A 127 -2.98 1.01 21.82
N LEU A 128 -3.41 2.24 21.46
CA LEU A 128 -2.60 3.15 20.66
C LEU A 128 -1.37 3.60 21.45
N ASP A 129 -0.22 3.71 20.75
CA ASP A 129 0.97 4.36 21.33
C ASP A 129 0.79 5.89 21.24
N PRO A 130 0.72 6.60 22.39
CA PRO A 130 0.57 8.05 22.38
C PRO A 130 1.77 8.79 21.78
N ASN A 131 2.94 8.14 21.68
CA ASN A 131 4.16 8.73 21.11
C ASN A 131 4.32 8.44 19.63
N GLU A 132 3.44 7.63 19.01
CA GLU A 132 3.55 7.26 17.59
C GLU A 132 3.54 8.50 16.67
N PRO A 133 2.67 9.53 16.87
CA PRO A 133 2.69 10.73 16.03
C PRO A 133 4.04 11.44 16.01
N GLU A 134 4.67 11.64 17.17
CA GLU A 134 5.99 12.26 17.29
C GLU A 134 7.09 11.40 16.71
N ASN A 135 7.04 10.07 16.90
CA ASN A 135 8.00 9.13 16.34
C ASN A 135 7.97 9.14 14.81
N VAL A 136 6.76 9.15 14.22
CA VAL A 136 6.57 9.28 12.76
C VAL A 136 7.11 10.61 12.26
N ALA A 137 6.77 11.72 12.90
CA ALA A 137 7.21 13.05 12.52
C ALA A 137 8.74 13.19 12.60
N LYS A 138 9.36 12.60 13.63
CA LYS A 138 10.82 12.53 13.79
C LYS A 138 11.47 11.75 12.64
N ALA A 139 10.95 10.58 12.29
CA ALA A 139 11.47 9.77 11.19
C ALA A 139 11.35 10.49 9.84
N VAL A 140 10.23 11.14 9.56
CA VAL A 140 10.00 11.95 8.35
C VAL A 140 11.06 13.04 8.22
N ARG A 141 11.38 13.74 9.32
CA ARG A 141 12.40 14.77 9.35
C ARG A 141 13.82 14.18 9.18
N GLU A 142 14.14 13.08 9.87
CA GLU A 142 15.45 12.40 9.78
C GLU A 142 15.73 11.87 8.37
N MET A 143 14.70 11.36 7.68
CA MET A 143 14.81 10.92 6.30
C MET A 143 14.85 12.07 5.29
N GLY A 144 14.48 13.29 5.68
CA GLY A 144 14.42 14.46 4.79
C GLY A 144 13.38 14.30 3.68
N LEU A 145 12.20 13.75 3.99
CA LEU A 145 11.19 13.44 2.98
C LEU A 145 10.51 14.70 2.44
N ASN A 146 10.44 14.84 1.12
CA ASN A 146 9.60 15.85 0.47
C ASN A 146 8.13 15.42 0.37
N HIS A 147 7.88 14.12 0.43
CA HIS A 147 6.56 13.52 0.40
C HIS A 147 6.53 12.26 1.27
N VAL A 148 5.50 12.11 2.09
CA VAL A 148 5.33 10.93 2.94
C VAL A 148 3.95 10.31 2.75
N VAL A 149 3.89 8.98 2.79
CA VAL A 149 2.63 8.23 2.79
C VAL A 149 2.42 7.60 4.16
N ILE A 150 1.29 7.90 4.76
CA ILE A 150 0.84 7.34 6.04
C ILE A 150 -0.35 6.43 5.78
N THR A 151 -0.27 5.20 6.21
CA THR A 151 -1.40 4.26 6.19
C THR A 151 -1.65 3.68 7.58
N SER A 152 -2.67 2.86 7.73
CA SER A 152 -2.96 2.21 9.00
C SER A 152 -3.48 0.79 8.81
N VAL A 153 -3.54 0.04 9.89
CA VAL A 153 -4.45 -1.10 10.04
C VAL A 153 -5.90 -0.61 10.22
N ASP A 154 -6.89 -1.46 9.94
CA ASP A 154 -8.27 -1.16 10.36
C ASP A 154 -8.37 -1.26 11.89
N ARG A 155 -8.98 -0.28 12.51
CA ARG A 155 -9.22 -0.17 13.97
C ARG A 155 -10.73 -0.01 14.23
N ASP A 156 -11.50 -1.02 13.80
CA ASP A 156 -12.96 -1.04 14.02
C ASP A 156 -13.34 -1.06 15.49
N ASP A 157 -12.40 -1.41 16.37
CA ASP A 157 -12.50 -1.39 17.83
C ASP A 157 -12.52 0.02 18.44
N LEU A 158 -11.92 1.03 17.75
CA LEU A 158 -11.91 2.41 18.23
C LEU A 158 -13.22 3.13 17.88
N GLY A 159 -13.67 4.06 18.76
CA GLY A 159 -14.91 4.81 18.58
C GLY A 159 -15.00 5.62 17.28
N ASP A 160 -13.87 6.15 16.82
CA ASP A 160 -13.72 6.95 15.59
C ASP A 160 -12.99 6.18 14.46
N GLY A 161 -12.70 4.89 14.64
CA GLY A 161 -11.95 4.10 13.66
C GLY A 161 -10.48 4.54 13.47
N GLY A 162 -9.94 5.33 14.42
CA GLY A 162 -8.57 5.86 14.37
C GLY A 162 -8.43 7.21 13.67
N ALA A 163 -9.53 7.88 13.35
CA ALA A 163 -9.52 9.15 12.65
C ALA A 163 -8.74 10.24 13.39
N ARG A 164 -8.90 10.34 14.73
CA ARG A 164 -8.14 11.29 15.55
C ARG A 164 -6.64 11.02 15.47
N HIS A 165 -6.25 9.77 15.54
CA HIS A 165 -4.82 9.40 15.48
C HIS A 165 -4.20 9.76 14.12
N PHE A 166 -4.93 9.60 13.00
CA PHE A 166 -4.48 10.13 11.70
C PHE A 166 -4.27 11.64 11.74
N ALA A 167 -5.21 12.39 12.32
CA ALA A 167 -5.09 13.84 12.44
C ALA A 167 -3.88 14.25 13.28
N ASP A 168 -3.64 13.58 14.41
CA ASP A 168 -2.51 13.85 15.30
C ASP A 168 -1.17 13.60 14.59
N VAL A 169 -1.06 12.51 13.79
CA VAL A 169 0.13 12.23 12.96
C VAL A 169 0.33 13.32 11.90
N ILE A 170 -0.72 13.77 11.22
CA ILE A 170 -0.64 14.86 10.23
C ILE A 170 -0.13 16.14 10.90
N TYR A 171 -0.69 16.52 12.04
CA TYR A 171 -0.27 17.73 12.78
C TYR A 171 1.20 17.64 13.26
N ALA A 172 1.61 16.49 13.80
CA ALA A 172 2.98 16.26 14.22
C ALA A 172 3.99 16.39 13.06
N ILE A 173 3.66 15.81 11.88
CA ILE A 173 4.50 15.94 10.68
C ILE A 173 4.55 17.40 10.21
N ARG A 174 3.41 18.10 10.15
CA ARG A 174 3.38 19.53 9.76
C ARG A 174 4.23 20.40 10.66
N ALA A 175 4.25 20.11 11.97
CA ALA A 175 5.09 20.84 12.94
C ALA A 175 6.59 20.54 12.77
N ALA A 176 6.96 19.27 12.56
CA ALA A 176 8.38 18.84 12.51
C ALA A 176 9.02 19.00 11.12
N ALA A 177 8.23 18.93 10.03
CA ALA A 177 8.67 18.98 8.64
C ALA A 177 7.67 19.74 7.77
N PRO A 178 7.54 21.07 7.91
CA PRO A 178 6.46 21.86 7.28
C PRO A 178 6.50 21.87 5.76
N GLY A 179 7.64 21.55 5.15
CA GLY A 179 7.78 21.43 3.69
C GLY A 179 7.38 20.07 3.11
N THR A 180 7.12 19.08 3.95
CA THR A 180 6.75 17.73 3.52
C THR A 180 5.28 17.67 3.14
N THR A 181 4.97 17.18 1.96
CA THR A 181 3.59 16.87 1.56
C THR A 181 3.16 15.51 2.10
N ILE A 182 1.89 15.40 2.49
CA ILE A 182 1.36 14.24 3.23
C ILE A 182 0.24 13.58 2.42
N GLU A 183 0.47 12.35 1.99
CA GLU A 183 -0.58 11.45 1.50
C GLU A 183 -1.00 10.52 2.65
N ILE A 184 -2.31 10.36 2.84
CA ILE A 184 -2.84 9.35 3.76
C ILE A 184 -3.57 8.27 2.96
N LEU A 185 -3.36 7.00 3.32
CA LEU A 185 -4.14 5.87 2.82
C LEU A 185 -5.00 5.34 3.97
N THR A 186 -6.26 5.70 3.96
CA THR A 186 -7.17 5.45 5.08
C THR A 186 -7.99 4.17 4.92
N PRO A 187 -8.46 3.56 6.04
CA PRO A 187 -9.58 2.63 6.04
C PRO A 187 -10.89 3.36 5.68
N ASP A 188 -12.02 2.63 5.64
CA ASP A 188 -13.34 3.21 5.44
C ASP A 188 -14.00 3.73 6.74
N PHE A 189 -13.25 3.71 7.85
CA PHE A 189 -13.66 4.08 9.21
C PHE A 189 -14.95 3.39 9.69
N LEU A 190 -15.38 2.30 9.05
CA LEU A 190 -16.62 1.58 9.36
C LEU A 190 -17.87 2.49 9.42
N ARG A 191 -17.89 3.58 8.66
CA ARG A 191 -18.96 4.61 8.62
C ARG A 191 -19.21 5.30 9.97
N LYS A 192 -18.19 5.38 10.84
CA LYS A 192 -18.29 6.06 12.12
C LYS A 192 -18.52 7.55 11.90
N GLU A 193 -19.47 8.10 12.59
CA GLU A 193 -19.86 9.50 12.47
C GLU A 193 -18.73 10.44 12.89
N GLY A 194 -18.50 11.50 12.12
CA GLY A 194 -17.45 12.47 12.37
C GLY A 194 -16.02 12.03 12.02
N ALA A 195 -15.77 10.73 11.74
CA ALA A 195 -14.44 10.23 11.49
C ALA A 195 -13.79 10.85 10.23
N LEU A 196 -14.54 10.91 9.14
CA LEU A 196 -14.05 11.48 7.89
C LEU A 196 -13.79 12.98 8.03
N GLU A 197 -14.69 13.69 8.72
CA GLU A 197 -14.60 15.13 8.99
C GLU A 197 -13.34 15.49 9.77
N ILE A 198 -12.97 14.69 10.78
CA ILE A 198 -11.73 14.87 11.56
C ILE A 198 -10.51 14.80 10.65
N VAL A 199 -10.45 13.80 9.78
CA VAL A 199 -9.27 13.58 8.92
C VAL A 199 -9.19 14.64 7.82
N VAL A 200 -10.31 15.00 7.20
CA VAL A 200 -10.34 16.06 6.17
C VAL A 200 -9.96 17.41 6.76
N ALA A 201 -10.41 17.73 7.99
CA ALA A 201 -10.04 18.95 8.70
C ALA A 201 -8.54 19.04 9.03
N ALA A 202 -7.84 17.90 9.16
CA ALA A 202 -6.38 17.88 9.33
C ALA A 202 -5.62 18.22 8.04
N ARG A 203 -6.32 18.30 6.88
CA ARG A 203 -5.83 18.75 5.59
C ARG A 203 -4.58 18.00 5.08
N PRO A 204 -4.64 16.68 4.86
CA PRO A 204 -3.62 16.00 4.08
C PRO A 204 -3.58 16.58 2.64
N ASP A 205 -2.45 16.47 1.95
CA ASP A 205 -2.32 16.91 0.55
C ASP A 205 -3.03 15.95 -0.42
N VAL A 206 -3.03 14.65 -0.07
CA VAL A 206 -3.72 13.60 -0.83
C VAL A 206 -4.50 12.70 0.14
N PHE A 207 -5.79 12.57 -0.10
CA PHE A 207 -6.65 11.59 0.56
C PHE A 207 -6.78 10.36 -0.32
N ASN A 208 -6.20 9.25 0.10
CA ASN A 208 -6.26 7.97 -0.61
C ASN A 208 -7.11 6.96 0.17
N HIS A 209 -8.01 6.29 -0.54
CA HIS A 209 -8.74 5.13 -0.06
C HIS A 209 -8.88 4.11 -1.19
N ASN A 210 -8.27 2.95 -1.03
CA ASN A 210 -8.28 1.93 -2.05
C ASN A 210 -9.63 1.19 -2.10
N LEU A 211 -10.16 0.98 -3.30
CA LEU A 211 -11.27 0.05 -3.53
C LEU A 211 -10.79 -1.41 -3.52
N GLU A 212 -9.53 -1.66 -3.84
CA GLU A 212 -8.83 -2.94 -3.88
C GLU A 212 -9.30 -3.88 -4.99
N THR A 213 -10.60 -4.00 -5.25
CA THR A 213 -11.18 -4.87 -6.27
C THR A 213 -12.57 -4.40 -6.71
N VAL A 214 -13.16 -5.08 -7.70
CA VAL A 214 -14.49 -4.82 -8.25
C VAL A 214 -15.63 -5.32 -7.36
N PRO A 215 -16.87 -4.79 -7.48
CA PRO A 215 -18.00 -5.14 -6.60
C PRO A 215 -18.25 -6.64 -6.46
N SER A 216 -18.19 -7.41 -7.56
CA SER A 216 -18.45 -8.86 -7.56
C SER A 216 -17.48 -9.67 -6.69
N LYS A 217 -16.29 -9.14 -6.40
CA LYS A 217 -15.25 -9.80 -5.62
C LYS A 217 -15.21 -9.38 -4.14
N TYR A 218 -15.96 -8.35 -3.74
CA TYR A 218 -15.88 -7.81 -2.37
C TYR A 218 -16.12 -8.87 -1.30
N LEU A 219 -17.14 -9.71 -1.42
CA LEU A 219 -17.47 -10.73 -0.42
C LEU A 219 -16.33 -11.75 -0.22
N THR A 220 -15.58 -12.07 -1.26
CA THR A 220 -14.51 -13.07 -1.21
C THR A 220 -13.13 -12.48 -0.93
N VAL A 221 -12.88 -11.24 -1.35
CA VAL A 221 -11.57 -10.59 -1.29
C VAL A 221 -11.49 -9.61 -0.12
N ARG A 222 -12.55 -8.83 0.13
CA ARG A 222 -12.62 -7.77 1.15
C ARG A 222 -13.93 -7.82 1.95
N PRO A 223 -14.23 -8.91 2.66
CA PRO A 223 -15.55 -9.17 3.26
C PRO A 223 -15.98 -8.11 4.30
N GLY A 224 -15.02 -7.47 5.00
CA GLY A 224 -15.28 -6.43 6.01
C GLY A 224 -15.65 -5.06 5.45
N ALA A 225 -15.56 -4.83 4.12
CA ALA A 225 -15.82 -3.54 3.49
C ALA A 225 -17.08 -3.57 2.59
N ARG A 226 -17.47 -2.39 2.12
CA ARG A 226 -18.60 -2.22 1.19
C ARG A 226 -18.18 -1.30 0.05
N TYR A 227 -18.31 -1.77 -1.19
CA TYR A 227 -17.85 -1.07 -2.39
C TYR A 227 -18.40 0.35 -2.51
N PHE A 228 -19.72 0.50 -2.51
CA PHE A 228 -20.34 1.82 -2.65
C PHE A 228 -20.10 2.75 -1.46
N HIS A 229 -19.83 2.20 -0.27
CA HIS A 229 -19.38 3.02 0.84
C HIS A 229 -18.00 3.61 0.57
N SER A 230 -17.06 2.81 0.05
CA SER A 230 -15.71 3.28 -0.33
C SER A 230 -15.75 4.35 -1.42
N VAL A 231 -16.61 4.19 -2.44
CA VAL A 231 -16.83 5.24 -3.47
C VAL A 231 -17.41 6.51 -2.86
N ARG A 232 -18.45 6.37 -2.03
CA ARG A 232 -19.10 7.51 -1.37
C ARG A 232 -18.16 8.25 -0.40
N LEU A 233 -17.27 7.53 0.27
CA LEU A 233 -16.26 8.13 1.15
C LEU A 233 -15.37 9.11 0.37
N LEU A 234 -14.84 8.70 -0.79
CA LEU A 234 -14.03 9.56 -1.66
C LEU A 234 -14.82 10.75 -2.20
N GLN A 235 -16.08 10.53 -2.58
CA GLN A 235 -16.97 11.60 -3.02
C GLN A 235 -17.21 12.63 -1.92
N ARG A 236 -17.42 12.19 -0.68
CA ARG A 236 -17.60 13.09 0.48
C ARG A 236 -16.37 13.94 0.75
N VAL A 237 -15.16 13.40 0.57
CA VAL A 237 -13.92 14.20 0.67
C VAL A 237 -13.98 15.38 -0.30
N LYS A 238 -14.37 15.15 -1.56
CA LYS A 238 -14.51 16.20 -2.57
C LYS A 238 -15.64 17.19 -2.27
N GLU A 239 -16.73 16.75 -1.66
CA GLU A 239 -17.81 17.62 -1.21
C GLU A 239 -17.37 18.56 -0.07
N MET A 240 -16.51 18.07 0.85
CA MET A 240 -15.98 18.85 1.97
C MET A 240 -14.81 19.75 1.58
N ASP A 241 -13.91 19.28 0.75
CA ASP A 241 -12.77 20.05 0.23
C ASP A 241 -12.51 19.71 -1.25
N PRO A 242 -13.11 20.45 -2.20
CA PRO A 242 -12.89 20.24 -3.63
C PRO A 242 -11.42 20.41 -4.07
N SER A 243 -10.60 21.10 -3.27
CA SER A 243 -9.19 21.33 -3.57
C SER A 243 -8.29 20.15 -3.18
N MET A 244 -8.72 19.31 -2.26
CA MET A 244 -7.97 18.12 -1.83
C MET A 244 -7.84 17.12 -2.97
N PHE A 245 -6.64 16.60 -3.20
CA PHE A 245 -6.46 15.51 -4.16
C PHE A 245 -7.01 14.21 -3.59
N THR A 246 -7.78 13.49 -4.41
CA THR A 246 -8.28 12.16 -4.05
C THR A 246 -7.66 11.09 -4.92
N LYS A 247 -7.37 9.95 -4.30
CA LYS A 247 -6.70 8.82 -4.93
C LYS A 247 -7.38 7.52 -4.55
N SER A 248 -7.35 6.55 -5.45
CA SER A 248 -7.78 5.19 -5.17
C SER A 248 -6.89 4.17 -5.89
N GLY A 249 -6.88 2.95 -5.39
CA GLY A 249 -6.12 1.86 -5.98
C GLY A 249 -6.92 0.57 -6.06
N ILE A 250 -6.59 -0.21 -7.09
CA ILE A 250 -7.11 -1.56 -7.28
C ILE A 250 -5.98 -2.53 -7.63
N MET A 251 -6.23 -3.78 -7.29
CA MET A 251 -5.44 -4.91 -7.76
C MET A 251 -6.23 -5.68 -8.81
N VAL A 252 -5.56 -6.08 -9.88
CA VAL A 252 -6.10 -6.94 -10.92
C VAL A 252 -5.47 -8.33 -10.85
N GLY A 253 -6.17 -9.34 -11.39
CA GLY A 253 -5.77 -10.74 -11.33
C GLY A 253 -6.41 -11.52 -10.18
N LEU A 254 -7.48 -10.97 -9.56
CA LEU A 254 -8.29 -11.59 -8.52
C LEU A 254 -9.50 -12.38 -9.09
N GLY A 255 -9.69 -12.36 -10.42
CA GLY A 255 -10.78 -13.01 -11.15
C GLY A 255 -11.91 -12.06 -11.54
N GLU A 256 -11.61 -10.78 -11.58
CA GLU A 256 -12.49 -9.74 -12.16
C GLU A 256 -12.49 -9.81 -13.68
N GLU A 257 -13.59 -9.38 -14.28
CA GLU A 257 -13.69 -9.19 -15.72
C GLU A 257 -13.25 -7.77 -16.11
N ARG A 258 -12.74 -7.62 -17.35
CA ARG A 258 -12.28 -6.31 -17.85
C ARG A 258 -13.36 -5.22 -17.73
N ASN A 259 -14.60 -5.54 -18.09
CA ASN A 259 -15.70 -4.57 -18.05
C ASN A 259 -16.01 -4.11 -16.63
N GLU A 260 -15.82 -4.96 -15.61
CA GLU A 260 -16.00 -4.57 -14.21
C GLU A 260 -14.94 -3.55 -13.78
N VAL A 261 -13.68 -3.71 -14.25
CA VAL A 261 -12.60 -2.73 -14.00
C VAL A 261 -12.93 -1.40 -14.68
N LEU A 262 -13.45 -1.41 -15.91
CA LEU A 262 -13.85 -0.19 -16.61
C LEU A 262 -15.03 0.52 -15.92
N GLN A 263 -16.02 -0.23 -15.42
CA GLN A 263 -17.12 0.32 -14.63
C GLN A 263 -16.63 0.93 -13.31
N LEU A 264 -15.70 0.26 -12.62
CA LEU A 264 -15.09 0.81 -11.41
C LEU A 264 -14.39 2.16 -11.68
N MET A 265 -13.72 2.31 -12.82
CA MET A 265 -13.16 3.60 -13.22
C MET A 265 -14.23 4.67 -13.39
N ASP A 266 -15.41 4.33 -13.98
CA ASP A 266 -16.54 5.26 -14.10
C ASP A 266 -17.10 5.64 -12.73
N ASP A 267 -17.24 4.68 -11.82
CA ASP A 267 -17.72 4.93 -10.46
C ASP A 267 -16.77 5.89 -9.71
N LEU A 268 -15.45 5.69 -9.83
CA LEU A 268 -14.45 6.59 -9.25
C LEU A 268 -14.48 7.99 -9.89
N ARG A 269 -14.67 8.08 -11.21
CA ARG A 269 -14.82 9.38 -11.88
C ARG A 269 -16.10 10.10 -11.48
N SER A 270 -17.19 9.36 -11.24
CA SER A 270 -18.44 9.92 -10.70
C SER A 270 -18.26 10.49 -9.28
N ALA A 271 -17.31 9.97 -8.52
CA ALA A 271 -16.89 10.48 -7.22
C ALA A 271 -15.79 11.56 -7.31
N ASP A 272 -15.47 12.04 -8.51
CA ASP A 272 -14.42 13.03 -8.83
C ASP A 272 -13.01 12.65 -8.33
N VAL A 273 -12.68 11.36 -8.34
CA VAL A 273 -11.34 10.89 -7.96
C VAL A 273 -10.30 11.31 -9.00
N ASP A 274 -9.22 11.95 -8.54
CA ASP A 274 -8.18 12.53 -9.39
C ASP A 274 -7.20 11.49 -9.95
N PHE A 275 -6.80 10.51 -9.10
CA PHE A 275 -5.72 9.59 -9.40
C PHE A 275 -6.14 8.13 -9.15
N ILE A 276 -5.84 7.25 -10.11
CA ILE A 276 -6.03 5.80 -9.95
C ILE A 276 -4.72 5.03 -10.10
N THR A 277 -4.48 4.08 -9.18
CA THR A 277 -3.40 3.09 -9.29
C THR A 277 -3.95 1.71 -9.59
N ILE A 278 -3.33 1.00 -10.55
CA ILE A 278 -3.73 -0.35 -10.97
C ILE A 278 -2.50 -1.24 -10.93
N GLY A 279 -2.49 -2.23 -10.04
CA GLY A 279 -1.37 -3.14 -9.86
C GLY A 279 -1.75 -4.61 -9.94
N GLN A 280 -0.80 -5.51 -10.20
CA GLN A 280 -1.03 -6.94 -10.16
C GLN A 280 -1.18 -7.42 -8.72
N TYR A 281 -2.23 -8.17 -8.43
CA TYR A 281 -2.30 -8.93 -7.19
C TYR A 281 -1.20 -10.00 -7.14
N LEU A 282 -0.45 -10.04 -6.06
CA LEU A 282 0.57 -11.06 -5.78
C LEU A 282 0.19 -11.79 -4.50
N GLN A 283 -0.10 -13.07 -4.61
CA GLN A 283 -0.51 -13.92 -3.49
C GLN A 283 0.61 -14.07 -2.45
N PRO A 284 0.42 -13.61 -1.20
CA PRO A 284 1.48 -13.66 -0.19
C PRO A 284 1.78 -15.08 0.28
N THR A 285 0.77 -15.90 0.55
CA THR A 285 0.90 -17.30 0.98
C THR A 285 -0.25 -18.15 0.44
N ARG A 286 -0.15 -19.48 0.59
CA ARG A 286 -1.22 -20.41 0.18
C ARG A 286 -2.58 -20.16 0.87
N LYS A 287 -2.59 -19.48 2.01
CA LYS A 287 -3.83 -19.14 2.75
C LYS A 287 -4.55 -17.89 2.23
N HIS A 288 -3.95 -17.17 1.28
CA HIS A 288 -4.55 -15.98 0.69
C HIS A 288 -5.38 -16.31 -0.55
N HIS A 289 -6.14 -15.32 -1.02
CA HIS A 289 -6.88 -15.45 -2.29
C HIS A 289 -5.92 -15.86 -3.41
N PRO A 290 -6.27 -16.84 -4.26
CA PRO A 290 -5.37 -17.27 -5.33
C PRO A 290 -5.28 -16.22 -6.44
N VAL A 291 -4.11 -16.09 -7.05
CA VAL A 291 -3.98 -15.36 -8.32
C VAL A 291 -4.78 -16.12 -9.38
N LYS A 292 -5.72 -15.46 -10.03
CA LYS A 292 -6.54 -16.03 -11.10
C LYS A 292 -5.92 -15.79 -12.49
N LYS A 293 -5.20 -14.66 -12.63
CA LYS A 293 -4.52 -14.29 -13.87
C LYS A 293 -3.33 -13.40 -13.56
N PHE A 294 -2.23 -13.58 -14.25
CA PHE A 294 -1.19 -12.55 -14.38
C PHE A 294 -1.52 -11.68 -15.59
N VAL A 295 -1.92 -10.45 -15.32
CA VAL A 295 -2.26 -9.45 -16.33
C VAL A 295 -0.99 -8.99 -17.05
N THR A 296 -1.01 -8.92 -18.38
CA THR A 296 0.19 -8.58 -19.15
C THR A 296 0.51 -7.09 -19.12
N PRO A 297 1.76 -6.68 -19.39
CA PRO A 297 2.13 -5.26 -19.49
C PRO A 297 1.27 -4.49 -20.50
N GLU A 298 0.88 -5.12 -21.62
CA GLU A 298 0.03 -4.54 -22.66
C GLU A 298 -1.39 -4.28 -22.14
N GLU A 299 -1.94 -5.21 -21.36
CA GLU A 299 -3.24 -5.03 -20.71
C GLU A 299 -3.19 -3.87 -19.70
N PHE A 300 -2.11 -3.76 -18.89
CA PHE A 300 -1.90 -2.63 -18.00
C PHE A 300 -1.83 -1.31 -18.76
N LYS A 301 -1.12 -1.27 -19.90
CA LYS A 301 -1.06 -0.09 -20.76
C LYS A 301 -2.44 0.28 -21.33
N SER A 302 -3.25 -0.73 -21.68
CA SER A 302 -4.63 -0.52 -22.11
C SER A 302 -5.49 0.08 -21.00
N TYR A 303 -5.38 -0.39 -19.74
CA TYR A 303 -6.06 0.21 -18.60
C TYR A 303 -5.64 1.68 -18.37
N GLU A 304 -4.35 1.97 -18.48
CA GLU A 304 -3.82 3.34 -18.36
C GLU A 304 -4.45 4.26 -19.40
N THR A 305 -4.44 3.86 -20.68
CA THR A 305 -5.02 4.64 -21.78
C THR A 305 -6.51 4.93 -21.55
N VAL A 306 -7.28 3.92 -21.16
CA VAL A 306 -8.72 4.09 -20.88
C VAL A 306 -8.96 4.99 -19.68
N ALA A 307 -8.18 4.85 -18.61
CA ALA A 307 -8.34 5.68 -17.42
C ALA A 307 -8.06 7.17 -17.73
N TYR A 308 -7.02 7.50 -18.50
CA TYR A 308 -6.81 8.87 -18.97
C TYR A 308 -7.97 9.36 -19.84
N ALA A 309 -8.48 8.53 -20.76
CA ALA A 309 -9.64 8.88 -21.59
C ALA A 309 -10.91 9.13 -20.75
N LYS A 310 -11.06 8.47 -19.60
CA LYS A 310 -12.16 8.72 -18.63
C LYS A 310 -11.96 10.00 -17.79
N GLY A 311 -10.81 10.68 -17.91
CA GLY A 311 -10.55 11.98 -17.30
C GLY A 311 -9.86 11.96 -15.94
N PHE A 312 -9.20 10.84 -15.54
CA PHE A 312 -8.29 10.89 -14.42
C PHE A 312 -7.12 11.85 -14.71
N LEU A 313 -6.70 12.62 -13.72
CA LEU A 313 -5.58 13.55 -13.87
C LEU A 313 -4.24 12.80 -13.87
N MET A 314 -4.17 11.69 -13.13
CA MET A 314 -3.00 10.83 -13.03
C MET A 314 -3.42 9.36 -13.03
N VAL A 315 -2.63 8.51 -13.71
CA VAL A 315 -2.80 7.06 -13.75
C VAL A 315 -1.44 6.39 -13.58
N SER A 316 -1.36 5.47 -12.65
CA SER A 316 -0.21 4.55 -12.51
C SER A 316 -0.71 3.12 -12.72
N SER A 317 -0.30 2.48 -13.81
CA SER A 317 -0.80 1.15 -14.19
C SER A 317 0.34 0.26 -14.67
N SER A 318 0.77 -0.68 -13.84
CA SER A 318 1.80 -1.66 -14.19
C SER A 318 1.75 -2.87 -13.25
N PRO A 319 2.41 -3.99 -13.58
CA PRO A 319 2.43 -5.18 -12.73
C PRO A 319 2.94 -4.91 -11.31
N LEU A 320 3.88 -4.00 -11.13
CA LEU A 320 4.47 -3.68 -9.83
C LEU A 320 3.92 -2.40 -9.19
N THR A 321 2.96 -1.72 -9.82
CA THR A 321 2.29 -0.55 -9.21
C THR A 321 1.68 -0.93 -7.87
N ARG A 322 1.88 -0.06 -6.88
CA ARG A 322 1.27 -0.07 -5.55
C ARG A 322 0.83 1.35 -5.21
N SER A 323 -0.12 1.50 -4.30
CA SER A 323 -0.69 2.82 -3.95
C SER A 323 0.36 3.85 -3.55
N SER A 324 1.45 3.44 -2.90
CA SER A 324 2.53 4.34 -2.46
C SER A 324 3.81 4.24 -3.30
N HIS A 325 3.82 3.43 -4.38
CA HIS A 325 4.98 3.31 -5.25
C HIS A 325 5.15 4.60 -6.06
N HIS A 326 6.33 5.23 -5.97
CA HIS A 326 6.64 6.54 -6.57
C HIS A 326 5.70 7.71 -6.17
N ALA A 327 5.06 7.63 -5.00
CA ALA A 327 4.01 8.58 -4.59
C ALA A 327 4.45 10.06 -4.67
N GLY A 328 5.72 10.39 -4.32
CA GLY A 328 6.23 11.75 -4.40
C GLY A 328 6.38 12.27 -5.83
N GLU A 329 6.87 11.42 -6.76
CA GLU A 329 6.98 11.76 -8.19
C GLU A 329 5.59 11.90 -8.81
N ASP A 330 4.68 11.00 -8.48
CA ASP A 330 3.30 10.99 -8.96
C ASP A 330 2.53 12.21 -8.43
N PHE A 331 2.76 12.63 -7.18
CA PHE A 331 2.16 13.84 -6.63
C PHE A 331 2.60 15.11 -7.36
N ALA A 332 3.88 15.23 -7.69
CA ALA A 332 4.36 16.36 -8.48
C ALA A 332 3.69 16.44 -9.88
N ARG A 333 3.54 15.29 -10.54
CA ARG A 333 2.83 15.19 -11.83
C ARG A 333 1.33 15.51 -11.69
N LEU A 334 0.70 15.04 -10.62
CA LEU A 334 -0.71 15.28 -10.33
C LEU A 334 -1.00 16.77 -10.13
N ARG A 335 -0.13 17.49 -9.41
CA ARG A 335 -0.21 18.94 -9.25
C ARG A 335 -0.10 19.66 -10.59
N ALA A 336 0.92 19.34 -11.36
CA ALA A 336 1.13 19.94 -12.69
C ALA A 336 -0.06 19.68 -13.63
N ALA A 337 -0.64 18.48 -13.61
CA ALA A 337 -1.81 18.15 -14.42
C ALA A 337 -3.05 18.96 -14.01
N ARG A 338 -3.25 19.20 -12.70
CA ARG A 338 -4.35 20.07 -12.22
C ARG A 338 -4.16 21.52 -12.65
N GLU A 339 -2.96 22.07 -12.50
CA GLU A 339 -2.63 23.42 -12.92
C GLU A 339 -2.87 23.63 -14.42
N ALA A 340 -2.39 22.70 -15.26
CA ALA A 340 -2.62 22.73 -16.70
C ALA A 340 -4.12 22.68 -17.06
N ARG A 341 -4.90 21.84 -16.35
CA ARG A 341 -6.37 21.74 -16.56
C ARG A 341 -7.11 23.03 -16.17
N LEU A 342 -6.67 23.71 -15.11
CA LEU A 342 -7.26 24.99 -14.69
C LEU A 342 -6.96 26.10 -15.69
N LEU A 343 -5.72 26.20 -16.17
CA LEU A 343 -5.33 27.14 -17.22
C LEU A 343 -6.12 26.93 -18.51
N ALA A 344 -6.30 25.68 -18.94
CA ALA A 344 -7.07 25.36 -20.12
C ALA A 344 -8.57 25.69 -20.03
N LYS A 345 -9.13 25.77 -18.79
CA LYS A 345 -10.54 26.16 -18.56
C LYS A 345 -10.73 27.68 -18.50
N SER A 346 -9.66 28.44 -18.26
CA SER A 346 -9.68 29.90 -18.16
C SER A 346 -9.31 30.60 -19.48
N ALA A 347 -8.83 29.83 -20.46
CA ALA A 347 -8.56 30.25 -21.83
C ALA A 347 -9.76 30.01 -22.76
#